data_e14a80aa05c93fec9273fa5212adecd6
#
_entry.id   e14a80aa05c93fec9273fa5212adecd6
#
_cell.length_a   1.000
_cell.length_b   1.000
_cell.length_c   1.000
_cell.angle_alpha   90.00
_cell.angle_beta   90.00
_cell.angle_gamma   90.00
#
_symmetry.space_group_name_H-M   'P 1'
#
loop_
_entity.id
_entity.type
_entity.pdbx_description
1 polymer ?
#
loop_
_entity_poly.entity_id
_entity_poly.type
_entity_poly.pdbx_seq_one_letter_code
_entity_poly.pdbx_strand_id
1 'polypeptide(L)'
;MTSLLWDDKQQILWVGTFGGGVVKFDISDSMYSRVRQNFKSRVDGMVEDAKGYIWLTVTDGGIMRSDTPSFSMDTHFEPWTKVSGLSGRYHIYKGKDGNIWLGNNLGEIIFVNPLTEDVESFQLKNNEGGRMQAVIHCFCLDSWNRLWVGTSNGLVQVDPKTHGCKSIQLPGEIKNVFAITEDKEGNVWVGTDKGLKRLETNGDQIRVEGNYEKENGLEEAGVRTLYVNNYNQIYAAYLNVVVRIDGREKDKIESVYTLQSGLTDGHVSCMVDD
;
A
#
# COMPACT_ATOMS: atom_id res chain seq x y z
N MET A 1 2.62 10.99 -10.69
CA MET A 1 2.97 10.66 -9.30
C MET A 1 2.55 9.21 -9.07
N THR A 2 3.36 8.40 -8.39
CA THR A 2 3.11 6.96 -8.24
C THR A 2 3.26 6.48 -6.80
N SER A 3 4.10 7.16 -6.01
CA SER A 3 4.31 6.87 -4.60
C SER A 3 4.74 8.12 -3.85
N LEU A 4 4.41 8.18 -2.56
CA LEU A 4 4.81 9.24 -1.65
C LEU A 4 5.51 8.62 -0.44
N LEU A 5 6.52 9.31 0.07
CA LEU A 5 7.14 9.01 1.35
C LEU A 5 7.36 10.34 2.08
N TRP A 6 6.79 10.46 3.26
CA TRP A 6 7.01 11.57 4.16
C TRP A 6 8.21 11.28 5.08
N ASP A 7 9.18 12.17 5.09
CA ASP A 7 10.30 12.16 6.04
C ASP A 7 10.02 13.17 7.15
N ASP A 8 9.51 12.65 8.25
CA ASP A 8 9.12 13.46 9.41
C ASP A 8 10.31 14.18 10.08
N LYS A 9 11.52 13.60 10.00
CA LYS A 9 12.73 14.19 10.59
C LYS A 9 13.22 15.40 9.81
N GLN A 10 13.12 15.35 8.49
CA GLN A 10 13.58 16.41 7.59
C GLN A 10 12.45 17.32 7.11
N GLN A 11 11.18 17.00 7.39
CA GLN A 11 9.99 17.70 6.90
C GLN A 11 9.98 17.78 5.36
N ILE A 12 10.28 16.65 4.73
CA ILE A 12 10.44 16.53 3.29
C ILE A 12 9.45 15.52 2.74
N LEU A 13 8.79 15.86 1.66
CA LEU A 13 7.99 14.94 0.87
C LEU A 13 8.81 14.41 -0.31
N TRP A 14 9.01 13.10 -0.35
CA TRP A 14 9.61 12.41 -1.47
C TRP A 14 8.53 11.86 -2.39
N VAL A 15 8.68 12.07 -3.67
CA VAL A 15 7.68 11.76 -4.70
C VAL A 15 8.28 10.84 -5.75
N GLY A 16 7.79 9.62 -5.84
CA GLY A 16 8.06 8.73 -6.95
C GLY A 16 7.24 9.11 -8.18
N THR A 17 7.85 9.08 -9.35
CA THR A 17 7.23 9.58 -10.59
C THR A 17 7.20 8.53 -11.70
N PHE A 18 6.37 8.78 -12.70
CA PHE A 18 6.30 7.97 -13.91
C PHE A 18 7.42 8.40 -14.89
N GLY A 19 8.56 7.71 -14.84
CA GLY A 19 9.70 7.98 -15.74
C GLY A 19 10.54 9.20 -15.38
N GLY A 20 10.21 9.91 -14.29
CA GLY A 20 10.95 11.07 -13.79
C GLY A 20 11.89 10.77 -12.62
N GLY A 21 11.89 9.54 -12.09
CA GLY A 21 12.67 9.15 -10.91
C GLY A 21 12.03 9.60 -9.61
N VAL A 22 12.86 9.97 -8.63
CA VAL A 22 12.44 10.47 -7.33
C VAL A 22 12.67 11.97 -7.24
N VAL A 23 11.65 12.69 -6.79
CA VAL A 23 11.69 14.15 -6.58
C VAL A 23 11.58 14.44 -5.09
N LYS A 24 12.45 15.31 -4.60
CA LYS A 24 12.37 15.91 -3.27
C LYS A 24 11.49 17.15 -3.35
N PHE A 25 10.52 17.25 -2.47
CA PHE A 25 9.75 18.46 -2.27
C PHE A 25 9.96 18.95 -0.83
N ASP A 26 10.60 20.09 -0.68
CA ASP A 26 10.82 20.74 0.61
C ASP A 26 9.66 21.69 0.87
N ILE A 27 8.85 21.37 1.88
CA ILE A 27 7.66 22.14 2.19
C ILE A 27 8.03 23.51 2.77
N SER A 28 9.14 23.59 3.52
CA SER A 28 9.57 24.84 4.16
C SER A 28 9.95 25.91 3.16
N ASP A 29 10.60 25.52 2.09
CA ASP A 29 11.11 26.43 1.06
C ASP A 29 10.23 26.49 -0.19
N SER A 30 9.17 25.69 -0.27
CA SER A 30 8.35 25.51 -1.48
C SER A 30 9.16 25.14 -2.73
N MET A 31 10.32 24.53 -2.52
CA MET A 31 11.24 24.14 -3.59
C MET A 31 11.21 22.66 -3.85
N TYR A 32 11.33 22.29 -5.10
CA TYR A 32 11.52 20.90 -5.50
C TYR A 32 12.89 20.70 -6.12
N SER A 33 13.48 19.56 -5.89
CA SER A 33 14.72 19.14 -6.50
C SER A 33 14.63 17.64 -6.85
N ARG A 34 15.40 17.24 -7.84
CA ARG A 34 15.38 15.85 -8.32
C ARG A 34 16.62 15.13 -7.83
N VAL A 35 16.45 13.90 -7.33
CA VAL A 35 17.57 13.00 -7.06
C VAL A 35 18.38 12.80 -8.35
N ARG A 36 19.69 12.91 -8.27
CA ARG A 36 20.57 12.92 -9.47
C ARG A 36 20.56 11.62 -10.26
N GLN A 37 20.22 10.51 -9.61
CA GLN A 37 20.12 9.23 -10.32
C GLN A 37 18.91 9.21 -11.26
N ASN A 38 19.18 8.92 -12.51
CA ASN A 38 18.16 8.90 -13.55
C ASN A 38 17.53 7.51 -13.66
N PHE A 39 16.31 7.35 -13.13
CA PHE A 39 15.52 6.15 -13.33
C PHE A 39 14.83 6.23 -14.70
N LYS A 40 15.07 5.23 -15.54
CA LYS A 40 14.44 5.15 -16.88
C LYS A 40 12.98 4.69 -16.81
N SER A 41 12.60 4.06 -15.71
CA SER A 41 11.30 3.46 -15.51
C SER A 41 10.55 4.07 -14.31
N ARG A 42 9.29 3.71 -14.16
CA ARG A 42 8.42 4.20 -13.09
C ARG A 42 8.88 3.69 -11.73
N VAL A 43 8.89 4.56 -10.73
CA VAL A 43 8.99 4.18 -9.31
C VAL A 43 7.60 3.81 -8.82
N ASP A 44 7.36 2.52 -8.54
CA ASP A 44 6.05 1.99 -8.15
C ASP A 44 5.75 2.14 -6.67
N GLY A 45 6.78 2.01 -5.82
CA GLY A 45 6.66 2.14 -4.37
C GLY A 45 7.95 2.61 -3.73
N MET A 46 7.82 3.20 -2.54
CA MET A 46 8.93 3.75 -1.78
C MET A 46 8.64 3.61 -0.27
N VAL A 47 9.61 3.09 0.48
CA VAL A 47 9.55 3.01 1.95
C VAL A 47 10.92 3.28 2.56
N GLU A 48 10.93 3.82 3.77
CA GLU A 48 12.13 3.92 4.61
C GLU A 48 12.16 2.76 5.60
N ASP A 49 13.27 2.03 5.71
CA ASP A 49 13.43 0.95 6.67
C ASP A 49 13.79 1.44 8.08
N ALA A 50 13.89 0.52 9.03
CA ALA A 50 14.21 0.84 10.43
C ALA A 50 15.65 1.38 10.64
N LYS A 51 16.54 1.17 9.67
CA LYS A 51 17.91 1.70 9.67
C LYS A 51 18.02 3.04 8.95
N GLY A 52 16.93 3.53 8.31
CA GLY A 52 16.88 4.76 7.54
C GLY A 52 17.26 4.61 6.07
N TYR A 53 17.46 3.38 5.56
CA TYR A 53 17.64 3.17 4.13
C TYR A 53 16.32 3.27 3.38
N ILE A 54 16.36 3.89 2.22
CA ILE A 54 15.20 3.98 1.33
C ILE A 54 15.19 2.81 0.36
N TRP A 55 14.05 2.16 0.30
CA TRP A 55 13.79 1.08 -0.65
C TRP A 55 12.85 1.56 -1.73
N LEU A 56 13.15 1.23 -2.96
CA LEU A 56 12.32 1.52 -4.13
C LEU A 56 11.96 0.24 -4.85
N THR A 57 10.74 0.20 -5.37
CA THR A 57 10.37 -0.75 -6.41
C THR A 57 10.22 0.01 -7.73
N VAL A 58 10.90 -0.46 -8.75
CA VAL A 58 10.98 0.20 -10.06
C VAL A 58 10.51 -0.76 -11.14
N THR A 59 9.55 -0.34 -11.96
CA THR A 59 9.13 -1.15 -13.11
C THR A 59 10.36 -1.44 -13.98
N ASP A 60 10.58 -2.68 -14.38
CA ASP A 60 11.74 -3.17 -15.14
C ASP A 60 13.11 -3.01 -14.44
N GLY A 61 13.15 -2.39 -13.27
CA GLY A 61 14.36 -2.21 -12.46
C GLY A 61 14.40 -3.08 -11.20
N GLY A 62 13.29 -3.74 -10.86
CA GLY A 62 13.18 -4.59 -9.67
C GLY A 62 13.18 -3.80 -8.36
N ILE A 63 13.90 -4.31 -7.38
CA ILE A 63 14.02 -3.73 -6.05
C ILE A 63 15.37 -3.03 -5.94
N MET A 64 15.36 -1.79 -5.46
CA MET A 64 16.57 -0.99 -5.24
C MET A 64 16.61 -0.50 -3.80
N ARG A 65 17.80 -0.31 -3.26
CA ARG A 65 18.01 0.27 -1.93
C ARG A 65 19.04 1.41 -2.02
N SER A 66 18.86 2.44 -1.20
CA SER A 66 19.86 3.51 -1.08
C SER A 66 21.19 2.97 -0.54
N ASP A 67 22.29 3.56 -0.96
CA ASP A 67 23.65 3.25 -0.51
C ASP A 67 23.92 3.72 0.93
N THR A 68 23.17 4.71 1.38
CA THR A 68 23.29 5.32 2.71
C THR A 68 21.94 5.38 3.43
N PRO A 69 21.93 5.38 4.78
CA PRO A 69 20.70 5.46 5.59
C PRO A 69 20.16 6.88 5.73
N SER A 70 20.70 7.86 5.04
CA SER A 70 20.20 9.23 5.02
C SER A 70 19.89 9.64 3.61
N PHE A 71 18.64 9.97 3.36
CA PHE A 71 18.21 10.33 2.02
C PHE A 71 18.59 11.78 1.69
N SER A 72 19.37 11.97 0.64
CA SER A 72 19.83 13.26 0.14
C SER A 72 19.74 13.31 -1.39
N MET A 73 20.05 14.47 -1.96
CA MET A 73 20.10 14.63 -3.41
C MET A 73 21.20 13.81 -4.08
N ASP A 74 22.25 13.47 -3.33
CA ASP A 74 23.39 12.69 -3.79
C ASP A 74 23.28 11.19 -3.46
N THR A 75 22.15 10.75 -2.90
CA THR A 75 21.88 9.34 -2.62
C THR A 75 21.82 8.54 -3.92
N HIS A 76 22.57 7.46 -3.95
CA HIS A 76 22.52 6.49 -5.02
C HIS A 76 21.70 5.28 -4.62
N PHE A 77 20.97 4.72 -5.58
CA PHE A 77 20.20 3.50 -5.41
C PHE A 77 20.84 2.37 -6.18
N GLU A 78 21.10 1.28 -5.49
CA GLU A 78 21.68 0.09 -6.08
C GLU A 78 20.66 -1.04 -6.15
N PRO A 79 20.73 -1.91 -7.17
CA PRO A 79 19.91 -3.11 -7.24
C PRO A 79 20.12 -3.97 -6.00
N TRP A 80 19.01 -4.32 -5.33
CA TRP A 80 19.06 -5.22 -4.20
C TRP A 80 18.94 -6.66 -4.68
N THR A 81 20.00 -7.45 -4.46
CA THR A 81 20.19 -8.77 -5.11
C THR A 81 20.22 -9.94 -4.13
N LYS A 82 19.78 -9.74 -2.87
CA LYS A 82 19.78 -10.83 -1.87
C LYS A 82 18.85 -12.02 -2.22
N VAL A 83 17.89 -11.80 -3.10
CA VAL A 83 17.03 -12.86 -3.66
C VAL A 83 17.30 -12.97 -5.14
N SER A 84 17.64 -14.16 -5.61
CA SER A 84 17.88 -14.43 -7.03
C SER A 84 16.55 -14.52 -7.80
N GLY A 85 16.58 -14.11 -9.07
CA GLY A 85 15.42 -14.27 -9.97
C GLY A 85 14.34 -13.20 -9.79
N LEU A 86 14.63 -12.11 -9.09
CA LEU A 86 13.72 -10.97 -8.98
C LEU A 86 13.49 -10.35 -10.35
N SER A 87 12.36 -10.65 -10.95
CA SER A 87 11.92 -10.04 -12.19
C SER A 87 10.46 -9.63 -12.08
N GLY A 88 10.11 -8.53 -12.72
CA GLY A 88 8.74 -8.03 -12.75
C GLY A 88 8.49 -6.86 -11.82
N ARG A 89 7.23 -6.53 -11.68
CA ARG A 89 6.76 -5.41 -10.86
C ARG A 89 6.49 -5.88 -9.45
N TYR A 90 7.01 -5.15 -8.48
CA TYR A 90 6.80 -5.39 -7.06
C TYR A 90 6.00 -4.26 -6.41
N HIS A 91 5.08 -4.64 -5.53
CA HIS A 91 4.52 -3.74 -4.52
C HIS A 91 5.35 -3.86 -3.25
N ILE A 92 5.64 -2.73 -2.60
CA ILE A 92 6.42 -2.67 -1.37
C ILE A 92 5.60 -2.08 -0.24
N TYR A 93 5.74 -2.66 0.96
CA TYR A 93 5.06 -2.22 2.16
C TYR A 93 5.98 -2.37 3.37
N LYS A 94 6.01 -1.37 4.24
CA LYS A 94 6.64 -1.43 5.55
C LYS A 94 5.58 -1.72 6.60
N GLY A 95 5.70 -2.84 7.29
CA GLY A 95 4.82 -3.18 8.40
C GLY A 95 5.04 -2.30 9.63
N LYS A 96 4.07 -2.27 10.54
CA LYS A 96 4.17 -1.57 11.84
C LYS A 96 5.33 -2.11 12.70
N ASP A 97 5.73 -3.35 12.45
CA ASP A 97 6.87 -4.04 13.06
C ASP A 97 8.24 -3.63 12.47
N GLY A 98 8.25 -2.74 11.47
CA GLY A 98 9.44 -2.28 10.78
C GLY A 98 9.97 -3.21 9.70
N ASN A 99 9.36 -4.37 9.51
CA ASN A 99 9.71 -5.31 8.46
C ASN A 99 9.18 -4.86 7.10
N ILE A 100 9.85 -5.29 6.03
CA ILE A 100 9.47 -4.97 4.65
C ILE A 100 8.85 -6.20 3.99
N TRP A 101 7.72 -5.98 3.34
CA TRP A 101 7.01 -6.95 2.55
C TRP A 101 7.00 -6.53 1.09
N LEU A 102 7.35 -7.43 0.21
CA LEU A 102 7.38 -7.21 -1.23
C LEU A 102 6.52 -8.28 -1.89
N GLY A 103 5.67 -7.87 -2.80
CA GLY A 103 4.77 -8.78 -3.52
C GLY A 103 4.82 -8.56 -5.01
N ASN A 104 4.89 -9.64 -5.78
CA ASN A 104 4.98 -9.57 -7.23
C ASN A 104 3.66 -9.91 -7.95
N ASN A 105 3.72 -9.91 -9.27
CA ASN A 105 2.58 -10.23 -10.13
C ASN A 105 2.29 -11.74 -10.28
N LEU A 106 3.07 -12.60 -9.64
CA LEU A 106 2.90 -14.06 -9.66
C LEU A 106 2.42 -14.62 -8.32
N GLY A 107 2.17 -13.76 -7.33
CA GLY A 107 1.73 -14.15 -5.97
C GLY A 107 2.87 -14.61 -5.07
N GLU A 108 4.11 -14.28 -5.40
CA GLU A 108 5.25 -14.49 -4.52
C GLU A 108 5.38 -13.32 -3.56
N ILE A 109 5.62 -13.62 -2.30
CA ILE A 109 5.90 -12.66 -1.23
C ILE A 109 7.34 -12.83 -0.78
N ILE A 110 8.04 -11.70 -0.62
CA ILE A 110 9.35 -11.63 -0.01
C ILE A 110 9.22 -10.83 1.27
N PHE A 111 9.70 -11.40 2.36
CA PHE A 111 9.83 -10.77 3.66
C PHE A 111 11.29 -10.40 3.89
N VAL A 112 11.51 -9.19 4.40
CA VAL A 112 12.84 -8.71 4.80
C VAL A 112 12.76 -8.10 6.19
N ASN A 113 13.60 -8.59 7.10
CA ASN A 113 13.88 -7.91 8.36
C ASN A 113 15.11 -7.00 8.18
N PRO A 114 14.97 -5.68 8.15
CA PRO A 114 16.10 -4.79 7.90
C PRO A 114 17.13 -4.78 9.02
N LEU A 115 16.73 -5.12 10.26
CA LEU A 115 17.62 -5.10 11.43
C LEU A 115 18.57 -6.31 11.44
N THR A 116 18.04 -7.52 11.21
CA THR A 116 18.80 -8.77 11.18
C THR A 116 19.33 -9.12 9.80
N GLU A 117 18.77 -8.49 8.78
CA GLU A 117 18.99 -8.78 7.35
C GLU A 117 18.49 -10.17 6.91
N ASP A 118 17.63 -10.78 7.71
CA ASP A 118 16.96 -12.02 7.32
C ASP A 118 16.01 -11.78 6.17
N VAL A 119 16.02 -12.73 5.23
CA VAL A 119 15.18 -12.68 4.03
C VAL A 119 14.51 -14.04 3.85
N GLU A 120 13.20 -14.01 3.68
CA GLU A 120 12.39 -15.19 3.39
C GLU A 120 11.55 -14.92 2.15
N SER A 121 11.27 -15.97 1.38
CA SER A 121 10.32 -15.88 0.27
C SER A 121 9.38 -17.07 0.27
N PHE A 122 8.12 -16.81 -0.06
CA PHE A 122 7.11 -17.84 -0.16
C PHE A 122 6.03 -17.48 -1.18
N GLN A 123 5.31 -18.49 -1.62
CA GLN A 123 4.23 -18.37 -2.58
C GLN A 123 2.89 -18.31 -1.87
N LEU A 124 2.01 -17.37 -2.24
CA LEU A 124 0.61 -17.40 -1.82
C LEU A 124 -0.05 -18.72 -2.19
N LYS A 125 -0.90 -19.21 -1.29
CA LYS A 125 -1.65 -20.46 -1.47
C LYS A 125 -3.15 -20.18 -1.34
N ASN A 126 -3.95 -20.94 -2.08
CA ASN A 126 -5.40 -20.99 -1.88
C ASN A 126 -5.76 -21.88 -0.67
N ASN A 127 -7.04 -21.92 -0.30
CA ASN A 127 -7.51 -22.69 0.86
C ASN A 127 -7.29 -24.22 0.73
N GLU A 128 -7.01 -24.70 -0.47
CA GLU A 128 -6.70 -26.11 -0.77
C GLU A 128 -5.18 -26.38 -0.72
N GLY A 129 -4.37 -25.35 -0.44
CA GLY A 129 -2.91 -25.45 -0.39
C GLY A 129 -2.21 -25.33 -1.75
N GLY A 130 -2.97 -25.16 -2.83
CA GLY A 130 -2.43 -24.93 -4.17
C GLY A 130 -1.81 -23.53 -4.33
N ARG A 131 -0.82 -23.40 -5.22
CA ARG A 131 -0.20 -22.10 -5.52
C ARG A 131 -1.24 -21.14 -6.10
N MET A 132 -1.29 -19.94 -5.55
CA MET A 132 -2.12 -18.84 -6.07
C MET A 132 -1.25 -17.94 -6.96
N GLN A 133 -1.51 -17.97 -8.25
CA GLN A 133 -0.93 -17.00 -9.18
C GLN A 133 -1.86 -15.78 -9.24
N ALA A 134 -1.44 -14.69 -8.62
CA ALA A 134 -2.22 -13.46 -8.57
C ALA A 134 -1.29 -12.25 -8.47
N VAL A 135 -1.69 -11.15 -9.07
CA VAL A 135 -0.99 -9.88 -8.88
C VAL A 135 -1.23 -9.40 -7.45
N ILE A 136 -0.18 -9.16 -6.70
CA ILE A 136 -0.26 -8.56 -5.37
C ILE A 136 -0.32 -7.04 -5.55
N HIS A 137 -1.39 -6.42 -5.05
CA HIS A 137 -1.65 -4.98 -5.18
C HIS A 137 -1.30 -4.20 -3.92
N CYS A 138 -1.51 -4.80 -2.74
CA CYS A 138 -1.31 -4.10 -1.47
C CYS A 138 -1.12 -5.08 -0.31
N PHE A 139 -0.58 -4.54 0.78
CA PHE A 139 -0.43 -5.22 2.07
C PHE A 139 -0.95 -4.34 3.20
N CYS A 140 -1.34 -4.97 4.31
CA CYS A 140 -1.58 -4.31 5.58
C CYS A 140 -1.27 -5.30 6.72
N LEU A 141 -0.34 -4.96 7.60
CA LEU A 141 -0.12 -5.71 8.84
C LEU A 141 -1.00 -5.09 9.94
N ASP A 142 -1.98 -5.85 10.43
CA ASP A 142 -2.92 -5.35 11.42
C ASP A 142 -2.34 -5.38 12.87
N SER A 143 -3.11 -4.86 13.81
CA SER A 143 -2.73 -4.81 15.23
C SER A 143 -2.67 -6.20 15.90
N TRP A 144 -3.25 -7.24 15.27
CA TRP A 144 -3.19 -8.63 15.68
C TRP A 144 -2.02 -9.40 15.04
N ASN A 145 -1.13 -8.68 14.32
CA ASN A 145 0.01 -9.24 13.58
C ASN A 145 -0.42 -10.25 12.49
N ARG A 146 -1.54 -9.99 11.82
CA ARG A 146 -1.98 -10.72 10.64
C ARG A 146 -1.66 -9.89 9.41
N LEU A 147 -1.06 -10.50 8.41
CA LEU A 147 -0.77 -9.84 7.15
C LEU A 147 -1.95 -10.01 6.19
N TRP A 148 -2.57 -8.90 5.85
CA TRP A 148 -3.60 -8.84 4.83
C TRP A 148 -2.98 -8.55 3.48
N VAL A 149 -3.34 -9.32 2.47
CA VAL A 149 -2.79 -9.24 1.11
C VAL A 149 -3.93 -9.05 0.13
N GLY A 150 -3.95 -7.90 -0.52
CA GLY A 150 -4.89 -7.58 -1.59
C GLY A 150 -4.34 -8.04 -2.93
N THR A 151 -5.13 -8.81 -3.67
CA THR A 151 -4.69 -9.43 -4.91
C THR A 151 -5.69 -9.25 -6.05
N SER A 152 -5.29 -9.64 -7.27
CA SER A 152 -6.19 -9.78 -8.43
C SER A 152 -7.16 -10.97 -8.32
N ASN A 153 -7.08 -11.76 -7.25
CA ASN A 153 -7.96 -12.88 -6.95
C ASN A 153 -8.61 -12.74 -5.57
N GLY A 154 -8.86 -11.49 -5.12
CA GLY A 154 -9.52 -11.18 -3.85
C GLY A 154 -8.54 -10.97 -2.69
N LEU A 155 -9.04 -11.17 -1.47
CA LEU A 155 -8.34 -10.89 -0.22
C LEU A 155 -7.78 -12.19 0.39
N VAL A 156 -6.52 -12.14 0.79
CA VAL A 156 -5.84 -13.24 1.49
C VAL A 156 -5.34 -12.74 2.84
N GLN A 157 -5.57 -13.50 3.89
CA GLN A 157 -4.93 -13.34 5.18
C GLN A 157 -3.74 -14.30 5.26
N VAL A 158 -2.60 -13.80 5.69
CA VAL A 158 -1.36 -14.57 5.86
C VAL A 158 -0.90 -14.46 7.31
N ASP A 159 -0.54 -15.59 7.90
CA ASP A 159 0.20 -15.62 9.17
C ASP A 159 1.69 -15.36 8.88
N PRO A 160 2.27 -14.25 9.36
CA PRO A 160 3.66 -13.89 9.07
C PRO A 160 4.70 -14.93 9.55
N LYS A 161 4.37 -15.74 10.56
CA LYS A 161 5.30 -16.71 11.17
C LYS A 161 5.28 -18.06 10.47
N THR A 162 4.10 -18.52 10.10
CA THR A 162 3.92 -19.87 9.53
C THR A 162 3.77 -19.85 8.02
N HIS A 163 3.58 -18.66 7.42
CA HIS A 163 3.21 -18.44 6.02
C HIS A 163 1.89 -19.15 5.63
N GLY A 164 1.06 -19.45 6.64
CA GLY A 164 -0.28 -19.99 6.43
C GLY A 164 -1.17 -18.97 5.73
N CYS A 165 -1.79 -19.37 4.62
CA CYS A 165 -2.65 -18.52 3.81
C CYS A 165 -4.12 -18.93 3.98
N LYS A 166 -5.00 -17.93 4.11
CA LYS A 166 -6.45 -18.10 4.16
C LYS A 166 -7.12 -17.09 3.23
N SER A 167 -7.78 -17.57 2.18
CA SER A 167 -8.60 -16.69 1.32
C SER A 167 -9.86 -16.27 2.06
N ILE A 168 -10.14 -14.97 2.06
CA ILE A 168 -11.28 -14.37 2.74
C ILE A 168 -12.36 -14.07 1.72
N GLN A 169 -13.54 -14.66 1.93
CA GLN A 169 -14.69 -14.41 1.07
C GLN A 169 -15.30 -13.06 1.41
N LEU A 170 -15.32 -12.18 0.45
CA LEU A 170 -16.01 -10.90 0.52
C LEU A 170 -17.34 -10.99 -0.23
N PRO A 171 -18.39 -10.28 0.20
CA PRO A 171 -19.66 -10.26 -0.50
C PRO A 171 -19.52 -9.59 -1.88
N GLY A 172 -20.26 -10.10 -2.84
CA GLY A 172 -20.19 -9.67 -4.24
C GLY A 172 -19.15 -10.46 -5.04
N GLU A 173 -19.16 -10.26 -6.35
CA GLU A 173 -18.17 -10.85 -7.27
C GLU A 173 -16.89 -10.01 -7.32
N ILE A 174 -16.19 -9.92 -6.19
CA ILE A 174 -14.95 -9.16 -6.06
C ILE A 174 -13.80 -9.97 -6.67
N LYS A 175 -13.13 -9.36 -7.65
CA LYS A 175 -11.93 -9.92 -8.25
C LYS A 175 -10.68 -9.25 -7.72
N ASN A 176 -10.68 -7.91 -7.64
CA ASN A 176 -9.50 -7.16 -7.27
C ASN A 176 -9.66 -6.47 -5.93
N VAL A 177 -8.64 -6.60 -5.09
CA VAL A 177 -8.45 -5.81 -3.87
C VAL A 177 -7.23 -4.91 -4.09
N PHE A 178 -7.44 -3.59 -4.10
CA PHE A 178 -6.42 -2.61 -4.48
C PHE A 178 -5.78 -1.90 -3.30
N ALA A 179 -6.51 -1.75 -2.19
CA ALA A 179 -6.04 -1.07 -0.99
C ALA A 179 -6.59 -1.73 0.27
N ILE A 180 -5.77 -1.75 1.32
CA ILE A 180 -6.16 -2.26 2.63
C ILE A 180 -5.58 -1.32 3.69
N THR A 181 -6.35 -1.02 4.71
CA THR A 181 -5.88 -0.29 5.90
C THR A 181 -6.63 -0.75 7.14
N GLU A 182 -6.04 -0.54 8.32
CA GLU A 182 -6.68 -0.79 9.60
C GLU A 182 -7.03 0.54 10.26
N ASP A 183 -8.24 0.66 10.81
CA ASP A 183 -8.63 1.80 11.61
C ASP A 183 -8.17 1.67 13.08
N LYS A 184 -8.38 2.72 13.89
CA LYS A 184 -7.95 2.73 15.29
C LYS A 184 -8.77 1.83 16.22
N GLU A 185 -9.91 1.36 15.76
CA GLU A 185 -10.73 0.35 16.44
C GLU A 185 -10.35 -1.08 16.07
N GLY A 186 -9.38 -1.27 15.15
CA GLY A 186 -8.93 -2.58 14.68
C GLY A 186 -9.80 -3.19 13.57
N ASN A 187 -10.68 -2.40 12.95
CA ASN A 187 -11.40 -2.86 11.77
C ASN A 187 -10.52 -2.73 10.53
N VAL A 188 -10.64 -3.69 9.62
CA VAL A 188 -9.90 -3.71 8.38
C VAL A 188 -10.78 -3.18 7.25
N TRP A 189 -10.32 -2.12 6.59
CA TRP A 189 -10.97 -1.51 5.46
C TRP A 189 -10.35 -1.97 4.16
N VAL A 190 -11.18 -2.42 3.22
CA VAL A 190 -10.73 -3.09 2.00
C VAL A 190 -11.32 -2.39 0.79
N GLY A 191 -10.47 -1.75 0.01
CA GLY A 191 -10.80 -1.13 -1.27
C GLY A 191 -10.76 -2.15 -2.41
N THR A 192 -11.88 -2.32 -3.10
CA THR A 192 -12.06 -3.35 -4.11
C THR A 192 -12.54 -2.77 -5.44
N ASP A 193 -12.59 -3.61 -6.48
CA ASP A 193 -13.23 -3.27 -7.77
C ASP A 193 -14.76 -3.13 -7.68
N LYS A 194 -15.36 -3.43 -6.52
CA LYS A 194 -16.78 -3.31 -6.20
C LYS A 194 -17.03 -2.41 -4.99
N GLY A 195 -16.26 -1.34 -4.85
CA GLY A 195 -16.40 -0.39 -3.75
C GLY A 195 -15.57 -0.73 -2.53
N LEU A 196 -15.98 -0.19 -1.38
CA LEU A 196 -15.28 -0.29 -0.11
C LEU A 196 -16.00 -1.28 0.81
N LYS A 197 -15.23 -2.13 1.48
CA LYS A 197 -15.73 -3.08 2.49
C LYS A 197 -15.08 -2.78 3.83
N ARG A 198 -15.84 -2.93 4.92
CA ARG A 198 -15.35 -2.89 6.29
C ARG A 198 -15.47 -4.27 6.91
N LEU A 199 -14.38 -4.74 7.47
CA LEU A 199 -14.30 -6.02 8.17
C LEU A 199 -14.09 -5.75 9.66
N GLU A 200 -15.03 -6.17 10.48
CA GLU A 200 -14.85 -6.26 11.92
C GLU A 200 -14.08 -7.53 12.24
N THR A 201 -12.97 -7.39 12.95
CA THR A 201 -12.10 -8.51 13.30
C THR A 201 -12.04 -8.68 14.81
N ASN A 202 -12.47 -9.85 15.29
CA ASN A 202 -12.38 -10.20 16.72
C ASN A 202 -11.67 -11.56 16.82
N GLY A 203 -10.35 -11.52 17.07
CA GLY A 203 -9.52 -12.71 16.98
C GLY A 203 -9.59 -13.34 15.58
N ASP A 204 -9.91 -14.63 15.51
CA ASP A 204 -10.05 -15.36 14.23
C ASP A 204 -11.40 -15.13 13.53
N GLN A 205 -12.35 -14.46 14.18
CA GLN A 205 -13.64 -14.15 13.59
C GLN A 205 -13.54 -12.88 12.74
N ILE A 206 -13.94 -13.00 11.49
CA ILE A 206 -13.99 -11.92 10.52
C ILE A 206 -15.44 -11.79 10.06
N ARG A 207 -16.02 -10.61 10.20
CA ARG A 207 -17.35 -10.28 9.71
C ARG A 207 -17.29 -9.10 8.77
N VAL A 208 -17.99 -9.17 7.66
CA VAL A 208 -18.20 -8.01 6.81
C VAL A 208 -19.36 -7.20 7.38
N GLU A 209 -19.05 -6.06 7.98
CA GLU A 209 -20.03 -5.22 8.68
C GLU A 209 -20.50 -4.03 7.82
N GLY A 210 -19.69 -3.56 6.90
CA GLY A 210 -19.99 -2.42 6.02
C GLY A 210 -19.75 -2.77 4.57
N ASN A 211 -20.70 -2.36 3.73
CA ASN A 211 -20.63 -2.49 2.29
C ASN A 211 -20.97 -1.13 1.67
N TYR A 212 -19.94 -0.39 1.29
CA TYR A 212 -20.08 0.96 0.75
C TYR A 212 -19.98 0.87 -0.78
N GLU A 213 -21.13 0.73 -1.41
CA GLU A 213 -21.32 0.66 -2.86
C GLU A 213 -22.12 1.87 -3.36
N LYS A 214 -22.52 1.83 -4.61
CA LYS A 214 -23.27 2.88 -5.30
C LYS A 214 -24.53 3.34 -4.56
N GLU A 215 -25.22 2.44 -3.85
CA GLU A 215 -26.44 2.73 -3.09
C GLU A 215 -26.20 3.77 -1.97
N ASN A 216 -24.97 3.91 -1.53
CA ASN A 216 -24.54 4.91 -0.53
C ASN A 216 -24.03 6.22 -1.18
N GLY A 217 -24.29 6.44 -2.47
CA GLY A 217 -23.86 7.64 -3.20
C GLY A 217 -22.43 7.58 -3.74
N LEU A 218 -21.80 6.40 -3.68
CA LEU A 218 -20.48 6.17 -4.25
C LEU A 218 -20.62 5.66 -5.69
N GLU A 219 -19.76 6.14 -6.60
CA GLU A 219 -19.76 5.68 -7.98
C GLU A 219 -19.36 4.21 -8.10
N GLU A 220 -19.76 3.53 -9.21
CA GLU A 220 -19.41 2.13 -9.50
C GLU A 220 -17.90 1.89 -9.70
N ALA A 221 -17.07 2.88 -9.43
CA ALA A 221 -15.64 2.79 -9.59
C ALA A 221 -14.97 2.09 -8.39
N GLY A 222 -13.97 1.27 -8.66
CA GLY A 222 -13.21 0.61 -7.62
C GLY A 222 -12.41 1.58 -6.76
N VAL A 223 -12.31 1.28 -5.46
CA VAL A 223 -11.49 2.03 -4.49
C VAL A 223 -10.02 1.65 -4.68
N ARG A 224 -9.21 2.63 -5.08
CA ARG A 224 -7.79 2.43 -5.42
C ARG A 224 -6.83 2.76 -4.30
N THR A 225 -7.22 3.67 -3.41
CA THR A 225 -6.35 4.14 -2.33
C THR A 225 -7.18 4.34 -1.06
N LEU A 226 -6.64 3.94 0.06
CA LEU A 226 -7.19 4.11 1.40
C LEU A 226 -6.16 4.79 2.30
N TYR A 227 -6.66 5.66 3.17
CA TYR A 227 -5.85 6.31 4.17
C TYR A 227 -6.67 6.49 5.46
N VAL A 228 -6.05 6.29 6.62
CA VAL A 228 -6.65 6.54 7.95
C VAL A 228 -5.81 7.58 8.66
N ASN A 229 -6.42 8.70 9.01
CA ASN A 229 -5.73 9.78 9.69
C ASN A 229 -5.69 9.61 11.23
N ASN A 230 -5.04 10.56 11.91
CA ASN A 230 -4.91 10.57 13.36
C ASN A 230 -6.23 10.75 14.13
N TYR A 231 -7.32 11.14 13.47
CA TYR A 231 -8.65 11.29 14.05
C TYR A 231 -9.58 10.09 13.79
N ASN A 232 -9.02 9.00 13.25
CA ASN A 232 -9.76 7.80 12.83
C ASN A 232 -10.77 8.07 11.70
N GLN A 233 -10.46 9.02 10.84
CA GLN A 233 -11.21 9.27 9.63
C GLN A 233 -10.60 8.46 8.47
N ILE A 234 -11.44 7.74 7.77
CA ILE A 234 -11.07 6.93 6.63
C ILE A 234 -11.30 7.73 5.36
N TYR A 235 -10.26 7.89 4.57
CA TYR A 235 -10.32 8.47 3.24
C TYR A 235 -10.24 7.36 2.21
N ALA A 236 -11.24 7.28 1.35
CA ALA A 236 -11.30 6.30 0.26
C ALA A 236 -11.32 7.04 -1.07
N ALA A 237 -10.33 6.76 -1.92
CA ALA A 237 -10.24 7.37 -3.25
C ALA A 237 -10.80 6.43 -4.32
N TYR A 238 -11.75 6.93 -5.05
CA TYR A 238 -12.31 6.39 -6.28
C TYR A 238 -11.74 7.12 -7.50
N LEU A 239 -12.19 6.79 -8.70
CA LEU A 239 -11.63 7.38 -9.93
C LEU A 239 -11.68 8.92 -9.93
N ASN A 240 -12.78 9.54 -9.53
CA ASN A 240 -12.99 10.99 -9.60
C ASN A 240 -13.45 11.59 -8.26
N VAL A 241 -13.36 10.81 -7.19
CA VAL A 241 -13.98 11.16 -5.90
C VAL A 241 -13.10 10.67 -4.75
N VAL A 242 -12.93 11.49 -3.74
CA VAL A 242 -12.43 11.06 -2.43
C VAL A 242 -13.56 11.20 -1.43
N VAL A 243 -13.82 10.14 -0.70
CA VAL A 243 -14.84 10.08 0.33
C VAL A 243 -14.15 10.03 1.70
N ARG A 244 -14.65 10.81 2.65
CA ARG A 244 -14.26 10.74 4.05
C ARG A 244 -15.37 10.11 4.87
N ILE A 245 -15.03 9.10 5.64
CA ILE A 245 -15.93 8.35 6.51
C ILE A 245 -15.41 8.48 7.95
N ASP A 246 -16.29 8.72 8.93
CA ASP A 246 -15.91 8.62 10.34
C ASP A 246 -15.85 7.13 10.74
N GLY A 247 -14.69 6.65 11.15
CA GLY A 247 -14.50 5.25 11.57
C GLY A 247 -15.28 4.88 12.83
N ARG A 248 -15.69 5.86 13.64
CA ARG A 248 -16.45 5.65 14.88
C ARG A 248 -17.97 5.58 14.66
N GLU A 249 -18.47 6.32 13.67
CA GLU A 249 -19.88 6.30 13.30
C GLU A 249 -20.06 5.35 12.11
N LYS A 250 -20.62 4.16 12.38
CA LYS A 250 -20.89 3.15 11.34
C LYS A 250 -21.72 3.80 10.22
N ASP A 251 -21.26 3.61 8.99
CA ASP A 251 -21.98 3.95 7.76
C ASP A 251 -22.18 5.45 7.45
N LYS A 252 -21.52 6.36 8.17
CA LYS A 252 -21.65 7.78 7.90
C LYS A 252 -20.56 8.31 6.99
N ILE A 253 -20.94 8.63 5.76
CA ILE A 253 -20.11 9.44 4.86
C ILE A 253 -20.20 10.89 5.31
N GLU A 254 -19.07 11.47 5.76
CA GLU A 254 -19.02 12.85 6.24
C GLU A 254 -18.82 13.86 5.12
N SER A 255 -18.03 13.53 4.13
CA SER A 255 -17.67 14.44 3.05
C SER A 255 -17.33 13.71 1.77
N VAL A 256 -17.66 14.33 0.66
CA VAL A 256 -17.33 13.86 -0.69
C VAL A 256 -16.59 14.97 -1.41
N TYR A 257 -15.36 14.68 -1.84
CA TYR A 257 -14.52 15.60 -2.60
C TYR A 257 -14.52 15.18 -4.07
N THR A 258 -14.88 16.09 -4.95
CA THR A 258 -14.96 15.88 -6.41
C THR A 258 -14.11 16.92 -7.15
N LEU A 259 -14.06 16.82 -8.47
CA LEU A 259 -13.47 17.87 -9.32
C LEU A 259 -14.11 19.25 -9.05
N GLN A 260 -15.39 19.30 -8.73
CA GLN A 260 -16.09 20.55 -8.40
C GLN A 260 -15.67 21.14 -7.07
N SER A 261 -15.19 20.32 -6.13
CA SER A 261 -14.67 20.74 -4.82
C SER A 261 -13.16 20.98 -4.79
N GLY A 262 -12.49 20.98 -5.95
CA GLY A 262 -11.09 21.37 -6.07
C GLY A 262 -10.09 20.25 -6.37
N LEU A 263 -10.54 19.01 -6.58
CA LEU A 263 -9.67 17.99 -7.14
C LEU A 263 -9.32 18.38 -8.58
N THR A 264 -8.02 18.47 -8.88
CA THR A 264 -7.55 18.95 -10.20
C THR A 264 -7.44 17.83 -11.24
N ASP A 265 -7.45 16.57 -10.82
CA ASP A 265 -7.36 15.39 -11.69
C ASP A 265 -8.21 14.26 -11.11
N GLY A 266 -8.72 13.40 -11.98
CA GLY A 266 -9.58 12.28 -11.64
C GLY A 266 -8.89 11.07 -11.00
N HIS A 267 -7.57 11.12 -10.75
CA HIS A 267 -6.82 9.99 -10.22
C HIS A 267 -6.06 10.35 -8.95
N VAL A 268 -6.53 9.89 -7.80
CA VAL A 268 -5.77 9.91 -6.55
C VAL A 268 -4.98 8.59 -6.44
N SER A 269 -3.67 8.68 -6.57
CA SER A 269 -2.78 7.51 -6.58
C SER A 269 -2.27 7.12 -5.19
N CYS A 270 -2.14 8.09 -4.28
CA CYS A 270 -1.67 7.89 -2.91
C CYS A 270 -2.10 9.06 -2.02
N MET A 271 -2.16 8.80 -0.73
CA MET A 271 -2.46 9.76 0.32
C MET A 271 -1.44 9.58 1.45
N VAL A 272 -1.07 10.68 2.11
CA VAL A 272 -0.14 10.71 3.23
C VAL A 272 -0.58 11.82 4.20
N ASP A 273 -0.30 11.67 5.48
CA ASP A 273 -0.44 12.69 6.52
C ASP A 273 0.90 13.40 6.74
N ASP A 274 0.84 14.62 7.20
CA ASP A 274 1.98 15.47 7.61
C ASP A 274 2.21 15.46 9.13
#